data_4685b694c0413622b7a3f97d1dec7f44
#
_entry.id   4685b694c0413622b7a3f97d1dec7f44
#
_cell.length_a   1.000
_cell.length_b   1.000
_cell.length_c   1.000
_cell.angle_alpha   90.00
_cell.angle_beta   90.00
_cell.angle_gamma   90.00
#
_symmetry.space_group_name_H-M   'P 1'
#
loop_
_entity.id
_entity.type
_entity.pdbx_description
1 polymer ?
#
loop_
_entity_poly.entity_id
_entity_poly.type
_entity_poly.pdbx_seq_one_letter_code
_entity_poly.pdbx_strand_id
1 'polypeptide(L)'
;MPGGAQEAWPVIQPMLKSIAAKAEDGTPCCEWVGPGGAGHYVKMVHNGIEYGDMQLIAETYFAMKHLLALKNEQMADIFEQWNKGRLHSYLIEITSAILRIKNKEAVICSTTFWMLPGKKERSLECH
;
A
#
# COMPACT_ATOMS: atom_id res chain seq x y z
N MET A 1 -10.67 1.56 -9.92
CA MET A 1 -12.09 1.66 -9.52
C MET A 1 -12.86 2.48 -10.58
N PRO A 2 -13.23 1.89 -11.72
CA PRO A 2 -13.93 2.57 -12.79
C PRO A 2 -15.38 2.88 -12.38
N GLY A 3 -15.83 4.08 -12.74
CA GLY A 3 -17.21 4.52 -12.62
C GLY A 3 -17.55 5.42 -13.81
N GLY A 4 -18.80 5.75 -14.00
CA GLY A 4 -19.27 6.59 -15.11
C GLY A 4 -20.44 5.99 -15.87
N ALA A 5 -20.57 6.30 -17.16
CA ALA A 5 -21.64 5.77 -17.99
C ALA A 5 -21.53 4.23 -18.13
N GLN A 6 -22.59 3.53 -17.77
CA GLN A 6 -22.62 2.06 -17.79
C GLN A 6 -22.48 1.52 -19.22
N GLU A 7 -22.98 2.25 -20.19
CA GLU A 7 -22.92 1.89 -21.61
C GLU A 7 -21.49 1.86 -22.16
N ALA A 8 -20.58 2.66 -21.57
CA ALA A 8 -19.17 2.68 -21.96
C ALA A 8 -18.38 1.50 -21.36
N TRP A 9 -18.87 0.89 -20.27
CA TRP A 9 -18.15 -0.15 -19.55
C TRP A 9 -17.76 -1.33 -20.42
N PRO A 10 -18.63 -1.96 -21.22
CA PRO A 10 -18.25 -3.10 -22.05
C PRO A 10 -17.12 -2.81 -23.04
N VAL A 11 -16.99 -1.56 -23.49
CA VAL A 11 -15.96 -1.15 -24.45
C VAL A 11 -14.59 -1.01 -23.77
N ILE A 12 -14.54 -0.41 -22.57
CA ILE A 12 -13.28 -0.11 -21.89
C ILE A 12 -12.85 -1.20 -20.91
N GLN A 13 -13.75 -2.08 -20.51
CA GLN A 13 -13.49 -3.15 -19.54
C GLN A 13 -12.28 -4.05 -19.91
N PRO A 14 -12.13 -4.56 -21.14
CA PRO A 14 -11.00 -5.41 -21.48
C PRO A 14 -9.65 -4.71 -21.28
N MET A 15 -9.57 -3.43 -21.65
CA MET A 15 -8.36 -2.63 -21.49
C MET A 15 -8.04 -2.42 -20.00
N LEU A 16 -9.02 -2.03 -19.21
CA LEU A 16 -8.81 -1.78 -17.77
C LEU A 16 -8.49 -3.07 -17.01
N LYS A 17 -9.15 -4.19 -17.36
CA LYS A 17 -8.84 -5.50 -16.75
C LYS A 17 -7.45 -6.02 -17.12
N SER A 18 -6.91 -5.67 -18.29
CA SER A 18 -5.56 -6.09 -18.70
C SER A 18 -4.44 -5.47 -17.88
N ILE A 19 -4.63 -4.22 -17.44
CA ILE A 19 -3.64 -3.46 -16.63
C ILE A 19 -3.92 -3.50 -15.13
N ALA A 20 -5.04 -4.07 -14.70
CA ALA A 20 -5.40 -4.15 -13.28
C ALA A 20 -4.48 -5.11 -12.52
N ALA A 21 -4.28 -4.82 -11.23
CA ALA A 21 -3.73 -5.79 -10.31
C ALA A 21 -4.57 -7.08 -10.32
N LYS A 22 -3.94 -8.21 -10.06
CA LYS A 22 -4.60 -9.52 -10.05
C LYS A 22 -4.61 -10.08 -8.64
N ALA A 23 -5.71 -10.70 -8.26
CA ALA A 23 -5.81 -11.50 -7.05
C ALA A 23 -4.98 -12.80 -7.20
N GLU A 24 -4.83 -13.56 -6.11
CA GLU A 24 -4.05 -14.82 -6.11
C GLU A 24 -4.55 -15.85 -7.12
N ASP A 25 -5.85 -15.87 -7.39
CA ASP A 25 -6.49 -16.74 -8.42
C ASP A 25 -6.35 -16.21 -9.86
N GLY A 26 -5.64 -15.08 -10.05
CA GLY A 26 -5.46 -14.44 -11.34
C GLY A 26 -6.62 -13.52 -11.77
N THR A 27 -7.66 -13.39 -10.98
CA THR A 27 -8.81 -12.52 -11.28
C THR A 27 -8.39 -11.04 -11.24
N PRO A 28 -8.68 -10.23 -12.28
CA PRO A 28 -8.37 -8.80 -12.28
C PRO A 28 -9.18 -8.05 -11.23
N CYS A 29 -8.50 -7.28 -10.38
CA CYS A 29 -9.13 -6.43 -9.36
C CYS A 29 -9.72 -5.16 -9.98
N CYS A 30 -10.63 -5.33 -10.94
CA CYS A 30 -11.23 -4.23 -11.69
C CYS A 30 -12.66 -4.56 -12.09
N GLU A 31 -13.62 -3.82 -11.55
CA GLU A 31 -15.03 -3.93 -11.92
C GLU A 31 -15.68 -2.55 -11.91
N TRP A 32 -16.77 -2.37 -12.66
CA TRP A 32 -17.54 -1.13 -12.64
C TRP A 32 -18.25 -0.95 -11.29
N VAL A 33 -18.01 0.20 -10.63
CA VAL A 33 -18.47 0.43 -9.26
C VAL A 33 -19.72 1.31 -9.17
N GLY A 34 -20.13 1.96 -10.29
CA GLY A 34 -21.35 2.75 -10.30
C GLY A 34 -21.32 3.93 -11.28
N PRO A 35 -22.46 4.62 -11.43
CA PRO A 35 -22.59 5.74 -12.37
C PRO A 35 -21.86 7.00 -11.89
N GLY A 36 -21.61 7.93 -12.80
CA GLY A 36 -21.05 9.26 -12.51
C GLY A 36 -19.74 9.20 -11.76
N GLY A 37 -19.65 9.89 -10.63
CA GLY A 37 -18.46 9.97 -9.77
C GLY A 37 -18.25 8.79 -8.81
N ALA A 38 -18.99 7.69 -8.92
CA ALA A 38 -18.92 6.57 -7.98
C ALA A 38 -17.50 6.01 -7.82
N GLY A 39 -16.73 5.90 -8.92
CA GLY A 39 -15.34 5.46 -8.87
C GLY A 39 -14.45 6.36 -8.02
N HIS A 40 -14.60 7.68 -8.14
CA HIS A 40 -13.88 8.65 -7.32
C HIS A 40 -14.28 8.56 -5.85
N TYR A 41 -15.58 8.42 -5.57
CA TYR A 41 -16.05 8.26 -4.20
C TYR A 41 -15.47 7.02 -3.52
N VAL A 42 -15.55 5.87 -4.19
CA VAL A 42 -14.97 4.61 -3.66
C VAL A 42 -13.47 4.73 -3.44
N LYS A 43 -12.74 5.36 -4.38
CA LYS A 43 -11.28 5.58 -4.21
C LYS A 43 -10.97 6.53 -3.06
N MET A 44 -11.78 7.56 -2.86
CA MET A 44 -11.61 8.49 -1.73
C MET A 44 -11.78 7.76 -0.39
N VAL A 45 -12.81 6.94 -0.25
CA VAL A 45 -13.05 6.13 0.96
C VAL A 45 -11.91 5.13 1.18
N HIS A 46 -11.51 4.42 0.12
CA HIS A 46 -10.37 3.50 0.16
C HIS A 46 -9.10 4.21 0.66
N ASN A 47 -8.75 5.35 0.07
CA ASN A 47 -7.57 6.08 0.49
C ASN A 47 -7.67 6.55 1.96
N GLY A 48 -8.85 6.98 2.41
CA GLY A 48 -9.03 7.37 3.81
C GLY A 48 -8.73 6.24 4.79
N ILE A 49 -9.16 5.01 4.48
CA ILE A 49 -8.88 3.82 5.28
C ILE A 49 -7.39 3.45 5.18
N GLU A 50 -6.84 3.41 3.97
CA GLU A 50 -5.45 3.05 3.71
C GLU A 50 -4.45 3.96 4.46
N TYR A 51 -4.71 5.26 4.52
CA TYR A 51 -3.89 6.19 5.31
C TYR A 51 -3.95 5.89 6.82
N GLY A 52 -5.09 5.44 7.33
CA GLY A 52 -5.23 4.96 8.70
C GLY A 52 -4.34 3.74 8.98
N ASP A 53 -4.39 2.75 8.09
CA ASP A 53 -3.55 1.55 8.19
C ASP A 53 -2.05 1.90 8.12
N MET A 54 -1.67 2.79 7.20
CA MET A 54 -0.29 3.28 7.09
C MET A 54 0.17 3.98 8.37
N GLN A 55 -0.69 4.79 8.98
CA GLN A 55 -0.38 5.46 10.24
C GLN A 55 -0.15 4.46 11.37
N LEU A 56 -1.00 3.44 11.51
CA LEU A 56 -0.85 2.38 12.51
C LEU A 56 0.46 1.61 12.34
N ILE A 57 0.85 1.31 11.11
CA ILE A 57 2.14 0.66 10.80
C ILE A 57 3.30 1.58 11.22
N ALA A 58 3.22 2.88 10.90
CA ALA A 58 4.26 3.84 11.25
C ALA A 58 4.42 4.00 12.77
N GLU A 59 3.33 4.08 13.51
CA GLU A 59 3.34 4.16 14.97
C GLU A 59 3.89 2.87 15.60
N THR A 60 3.52 1.73 15.05
CA THR A 60 4.04 0.42 15.47
C THR A 60 5.55 0.34 15.25
N TYR A 61 6.02 0.74 14.07
CA TYR A 61 7.46 0.84 13.78
C TYR A 61 8.18 1.76 14.78
N PHE A 62 7.60 2.95 15.04
CA PHE A 62 8.16 3.91 15.99
C PHE A 62 8.28 3.32 17.40
N ALA A 63 7.22 2.66 17.88
CA ALA A 63 7.21 2.01 19.18
C ALA A 63 8.27 0.90 19.27
N MET A 64 8.35 0.02 18.28
CA MET A 64 9.35 -1.04 18.23
C MET A 64 10.77 -0.49 18.24
N LYS A 65 11.03 0.58 17.50
CA LYS A 65 12.35 1.17 17.37
C LYS A 65 12.78 1.93 18.62
N HIS A 66 11.90 2.74 19.19
CA HIS A 66 12.25 3.67 20.26
C HIS A 66 11.94 3.17 21.66
N LEU A 67 10.90 2.34 21.84
CA LEU A 67 10.56 1.79 23.16
C LEU A 67 11.23 0.41 23.39
N LEU A 68 11.28 -0.42 22.34
CA LEU A 68 11.84 -1.76 22.44
C LEU A 68 13.29 -1.85 21.91
N ALA A 69 13.81 -0.77 21.32
CA ALA A 69 15.16 -0.69 20.75
C ALA A 69 15.47 -1.82 19.74
N LEU A 70 14.46 -2.31 19.00
CA LEU A 70 14.62 -3.38 18.03
C LEU A 70 15.37 -2.89 16.78
N LYS A 71 16.18 -3.79 16.23
CA LYS A 71 16.84 -3.58 14.94
C LYS A 71 15.86 -3.81 13.78
N ASN A 72 16.12 -3.21 12.61
CA ASN A 72 15.25 -3.34 11.43
C ASN A 72 15.00 -4.80 11.04
N GLU A 73 16.00 -5.69 11.14
CA GLU A 73 15.85 -7.11 10.83
C GLU A 73 14.86 -7.80 11.77
N GLN A 74 14.93 -7.51 13.07
CA GLN A 74 14.00 -8.06 14.05
C GLN A 74 12.57 -7.58 13.82
N MET A 75 12.39 -6.28 13.49
CA MET A 75 11.09 -5.74 13.13
C MET A 75 10.55 -6.37 11.85
N ALA A 76 11.42 -6.58 10.83
CA ALA A 76 11.03 -7.25 9.59
C ALA A 76 10.50 -8.67 9.84
N ASP A 77 11.15 -9.42 10.74
CA ASP A 77 10.71 -10.77 11.11
C ASP A 77 9.35 -10.76 11.80
N ILE A 78 9.09 -9.77 12.66
CA ILE A 78 7.80 -9.59 13.32
C ILE A 78 6.69 -9.29 12.28
N PHE A 79 6.94 -8.34 11.37
CA PHE A 79 5.98 -8.03 10.31
C PHE A 79 5.73 -9.23 9.38
N GLU A 80 6.76 -10.01 9.06
CA GLU A 80 6.60 -11.24 8.27
C GLU A 80 5.73 -12.29 9.00
N GLN A 81 5.92 -12.45 10.31
CA GLN A 81 5.08 -13.34 11.11
C GLN A 81 3.62 -12.86 11.14
N TRP A 82 3.39 -11.57 11.29
CA TRP A 82 2.04 -11.01 11.25
C TRP A 82 1.38 -11.19 9.88
N ASN A 83 2.16 -11.11 8.81
CA ASN A 83 1.65 -11.34 7.46
C ASN A 83 1.22 -12.81 7.21
N LYS A 84 1.73 -13.77 7.99
CA LYS A 84 1.28 -15.19 7.93
C LYS A 84 -0.01 -15.44 8.71
N GLY A 85 -0.54 -14.44 9.41
CA GLY A 85 -1.69 -14.55 10.30
C GLY A 85 -2.84 -13.62 9.92
N ARG A 86 -3.54 -13.14 10.95
CA ARG A 86 -4.74 -12.28 10.80
C ARG A 86 -4.47 -10.91 10.18
N LEU A 87 -3.22 -10.45 10.18
CA LEU A 87 -2.81 -9.16 9.60
C LEU A 87 -2.27 -9.32 8.18
N HIS A 88 -2.53 -10.44 7.52
CA HIS A 88 -2.14 -10.67 6.14
C HIS A 88 -2.63 -9.53 5.23
N SER A 89 -1.68 -8.78 4.65
CA SER A 89 -1.99 -7.68 3.74
C SER A 89 -0.76 -7.24 2.95
N TYR A 90 -1.00 -6.63 1.80
CA TYR A 90 0.06 -6.05 0.98
C TYR A 90 0.92 -5.02 1.75
N LEU A 91 0.31 -4.17 2.58
CA LEU A 91 1.05 -3.17 3.36
C LEU A 91 1.98 -3.80 4.39
N ILE A 92 1.58 -4.87 5.06
CA ILE A 92 2.42 -5.61 6.00
C ILE A 92 3.56 -6.32 5.27
N GLU A 93 3.28 -6.92 4.12
CA GLU A 93 4.28 -7.59 3.28
C GLU A 93 5.38 -6.62 2.85
N ILE A 94 5.02 -5.50 2.22
CA ILE A 94 6.01 -4.51 1.76
C ILE A 94 6.76 -3.86 2.93
N THR A 95 6.13 -3.68 4.09
CA THR A 95 6.82 -3.16 5.29
C THR A 95 7.93 -4.09 5.72
N SER A 96 7.69 -5.40 5.79
CA SER A 96 8.73 -6.39 6.08
C SER A 96 9.86 -6.35 5.04
N ALA A 97 9.52 -6.27 3.74
CA ALA A 97 10.50 -6.20 2.66
C ALA A 97 11.38 -4.95 2.76
N ILE A 98 10.78 -3.77 2.99
CA ILE A 98 11.51 -2.49 3.12
C ILE A 98 12.48 -2.53 4.30
N LEU A 99 12.07 -3.07 5.44
CA LEU A 99 12.90 -3.16 6.64
C LEU A 99 14.15 -4.06 6.46
N ARG A 100 14.14 -4.96 5.48
CA ARG A 100 15.28 -5.84 5.15
C ARG A 100 16.31 -5.20 4.21
N ILE A 101 16.02 -4.04 3.62
CA ILE A 101 16.93 -3.35 2.71
C ILE A 101 18.13 -2.80 3.49
N LYS A 102 19.34 -3.24 3.13
CA LYS A 102 20.61 -2.93 3.86
C LYS A 102 21.40 -1.74 3.29
N ASN A 103 20.80 -0.83 2.53
CA ASN A 103 21.51 0.33 2.01
C ASN A 103 21.68 1.42 3.07
N LYS A 104 22.89 2.01 3.16
CA LYS A 104 23.16 3.14 4.07
C LYS A 104 22.22 4.33 3.83
N GLU A 105 21.72 4.50 2.61
CA GLU A 105 20.76 5.54 2.22
C GLU A 105 19.30 5.15 2.47
N ALA A 106 18.97 3.86 2.48
CA ALA A 106 17.61 3.38 2.73
C ALA A 106 17.12 3.60 4.18
N VAL A 107 18.04 3.74 5.13
CA VAL A 107 17.69 4.14 6.51
C VAL A 107 17.09 5.55 6.52
N ILE A 108 17.54 6.43 5.65
CA ILE A 108 16.98 7.79 5.49
C ILE A 108 15.65 7.71 4.73
N CYS A 109 15.54 6.85 3.73
CA CYS A 109 14.32 6.69 2.92
C CYS A 109 13.16 6.11 3.73
N SER A 110 13.38 5.07 4.54
CA SER A 110 12.33 4.47 5.37
C SER A 110 11.84 5.40 6.48
N THR A 111 12.75 6.19 7.07
CA THR A 111 12.40 7.15 8.12
C THR A 111 11.72 8.39 7.55
N THR A 112 12.09 8.81 6.35
CA THR A 112 11.58 10.03 5.72
C THR A 112 10.27 9.80 4.96
N PHE A 113 10.06 8.61 4.40
CA PHE A 113 8.85 8.27 3.66
C PHE A 113 7.59 8.26 4.55
N TRP A 114 7.73 7.81 5.81
CA TRP A 114 6.61 7.72 6.76
C TRP A 114 6.38 9.00 7.58
N MET A 115 7.35 9.92 7.63
CA MET A 115 7.29 11.11 8.50
C MET A 115 6.94 12.42 7.78
N LEU A 116 6.74 12.45 6.45
CA LEU A 116 6.40 13.67 5.73
C LEU A 116 4.93 13.69 5.29
N PRO A 117 4.03 14.29 6.07
CA PRO A 117 2.69 14.63 5.57
C PRO A 117 2.85 15.66 4.45
N GLY A 118 2.42 15.33 3.24
CA GLY A 118 2.14 16.29 2.19
C GLY A 118 3.22 16.56 1.15
N LYS A 119 4.24 15.73 0.95
CA LYS A 119 5.10 15.82 -0.26
C LYS A 119 4.65 14.83 -1.33
N LYS A 120 4.00 15.43 -2.32
CA LYS A 120 3.69 14.90 -3.65
C LYS A 120 4.86 14.07 -4.21
N GLU A 121 4.50 12.91 -4.76
CA GLU A 121 5.33 12.00 -5.54
C GLU A 121 6.55 12.67 -6.19
N ARG A 122 7.73 12.39 -5.67
CA ARG A 122 8.94 12.40 -6.48
C ARG A 122 9.32 10.95 -6.71
N SER A 123 9.39 10.60 -7.98
CA SER A 123 9.87 9.34 -8.48
C SER A 123 11.05 8.83 -7.63
N LEU A 124 10.93 7.60 -7.15
CA LEU A 124 12.03 6.83 -6.59
C LEU A 124 13.05 6.56 -7.69
N GLU A 125 13.89 7.54 -8.01
CA GLU A 125 15.16 7.30 -8.66
C GLU A 125 16.19 7.15 -7.55
N CYS A 126 16.31 5.93 -7.03
CA CYS A 126 17.49 5.49 -6.31
C CYS A 126 18.53 5.09 -7.37
N HIS A 127 19.51 5.95 -7.61
CA HIS A 127 20.74 5.59 -8.30
C HIS A 127 21.67 4.83 -7.35
#